data_0373263ebfa79e135d92f5d27d15d313
#
_entry.id   0373263ebfa79e135d92f5d27d15d313
#
_cell.length_a   1.000
_cell.length_b   1.000
_cell.length_c   1.000
_cell.angle_alpha   90.00
_cell.angle_beta   90.00
_cell.angle_gamma   90.00
#
_symmetry.space_group_name_H-M   'P 1'
#
loop_
_entity.id
_entity.type
_entity.pdbx_description
1 polymer ?
#
loop_
_entity_poly.entity_id
_entity_poly.type
_entity_poly.pdbx_seq_one_letter_code
_entity_poly.pdbx_strand_id
1 'polypeptide(L)'
;FEWLIKNNISDKICVVGSDSDLIVLALSTRPLLDMYIYDDKRYISLFKLVTVLSNLVPNKFSLKWHPVRMDFALISLFQGNDYNDRVADFSKLLEAYVKLQEKKEGFLIKKDGSLNFRVIKKLFEKVNHDNSITCDSQNVYEYFKCIQWNLNLYTGQTVSNFIPKYNNVNIASIIKYMPNYLPKFKMSLKWLNNDVYTLLLMPSVGQKLLPEHLQCLLNDDSEIKDLFPDPCPECIEFKKQISDLTYKLRNASEKEEQKYKTELSKINELYKIHLNEKHPVCELPIKRIQDTVT
;
A
#
# COMPACT_ATOMS: atom_id res chain seq x y z
N PHE A 1 14.27 2.49 8.28
CA PHE A 1 14.87 1.21 8.70
C PHE A 1 16.25 0.98 8.06
N GLU A 2 16.43 1.27 6.78
CA GLU A 2 17.72 1.11 6.10
C GLU A 2 18.86 1.86 6.80
N TRP A 3 18.61 3.09 7.27
CA TRP A 3 19.58 3.87 8.05
C TRP A 3 20.00 3.14 9.34
N LEU A 4 19.04 2.54 10.07
CA LEU A 4 19.30 1.77 11.30
C LEU A 4 20.19 0.56 11.02
N ILE A 5 19.93 -0.12 9.91
CA ILE A 5 20.72 -1.29 9.47
C ILE A 5 22.14 -0.87 9.08
N LYS A 6 22.28 0.21 8.29
CA LYS A 6 23.58 0.74 7.84
C LYS A 6 24.46 1.20 9.01
N ASN A 7 23.86 1.72 10.07
CA ASN A 7 24.58 2.18 11.26
C ASN A 7 24.74 1.12 12.35
N ASN A 8 24.40 -0.14 12.05
CA ASN A 8 24.51 -1.27 12.99
C ASN A 8 23.85 -1.00 14.35
N ILE A 9 22.69 -0.36 14.36
CA ILE A 9 21.96 -0.08 15.60
C ILE A 9 21.49 -1.41 16.19
N SER A 10 22.07 -1.78 17.32
CA SER A 10 21.77 -3.04 18.05
C SER A 10 20.77 -2.84 19.19
N ASP A 11 20.43 -1.60 19.50
CA ASP A 11 19.49 -1.27 20.57
C ASP A 11 18.06 -1.68 20.21
N LYS A 12 17.22 -1.77 21.25
CA LYS A 12 15.78 -1.95 21.06
C LYS A 12 15.19 -0.70 20.44
N ILE A 13 14.48 -0.87 19.33
CA ILE A 13 13.89 0.21 18.55
C ILE A 13 12.40 0.25 18.84
N CYS A 14 11.88 1.44 19.19
CA CYS A 14 10.44 1.67 19.26
C CYS A 14 10.03 2.61 18.12
N VAL A 15 9.13 2.13 17.26
CA VAL A 15 8.49 2.93 16.21
C VAL A 15 7.11 3.33 16.71
N VAL A 16 6.82 4.62 16.73
CA VAL A 16 5.53 5.16 17.17
C VAL A 16 4.67 5.44 15.93
N GLY A 17 3.50 4.85 15.87
CA GLY A 17 2.54 5.06 14.78
C GLY A 17 1.45 4.00 14.78
N SER A 18 0.27 4.39 14.34
CA SER A 18 -0.93 3.53 14.25
C SER A 18 -1.14 2.91 12.85
N ASP A 19 -0.26 3.21 11.90
CA ASP A 19 -0.35 2.70 10.54
C ASP A 19 0.05 1.22 10.49
N SER A 20 -0.82 0.39 9.92
CA SER A 20 -0.58 -1.05 9.75
C SER A 20 0.60 -1.36 8.83
N ASP A 21 0.93 -0.46 7.90
CA ASP A 21 2.06 -0.60 6.98
C ASP A 21 3.40 -0.62 7.71
N LEU A 22 3.48 -0.01 8.91
CA LEU A 22 4.67 -0.09 9.76
C LEU A 22 5.01 -1.53 10.15
N ILE A 23 4.00 -2.39 10.35
CA ILE A 23 4.19 -3.81 10.65
C ILE A 23 4.79 -4.52 9.43
N VAL A 24 4.23 -4.26 8.24
CA VAL A 24 4.69 -4.89 6.99
C VAL A 24 6.10 -4.44 6.65
N LEU A 25 6.39 -3.15 6.78
CA LEU A 25 7.73 -2.58 6.60
C LEU A 25 8.74 -3.21 7.58
N ALA A 26 8.38 -3.31 8.86
CA ALA A 26 9.26 -3.91 9.88
C ALA A 26 9.51 -5.40 9.62
N LEU A 27 8.48 -6.15 9.21
CA LEU A 27 8.62 -7.56 8.79
C LEU A 27 9.52 -7.73 7.56
N SER A 28 9.59 -6.74 6.70
CA SER A 28 10.37 -6.78 5.45
C SER A 28 11.85 -6.43 5.64
N THR A 29 12.27 -5.93 6.82
CA THR A 29 13.68 -5.57 7.09
C THR A 29 14.62 -6.77 6.99
N ARG A 30 15.85 -6.56 6.49
CA ARG A 30 16.89 -7.58 6.45
C ARG A 30 18.21 -7.00 6.95
N PRO A 31 18.71 -7.43 8.13
CA PRO A 31 18.19 -8.46 9.04
C PRO A 31 16.92 -8.04 9.78
N LEU A 32 16.31 -8.98 10.51
CA LEU A 32 15.21 -8.67 11.42
C LEU A 32 15.77 -7.86 12.62
N LEU A 33 15.21 -6.67 12.84
CA LEU A 33 15.61 -5.78 13.93
C LEU A 33 14.82 -6.10 15.21
N ASP A 34 15.42 -5.84 16.38
CA ASP A 34 14.72 -5.90 17.68
C ASP A 34 13.83 -4.66 17.84
N MET A 35 12.63 -4.77 17.30
CA MET A 35 11.72 -3.65 17.11
C MET A 35 10.37 -3.88 17.79
N TYR A 36 9.85 -2.78 18.32
CA TYR A 36 8.50 -2.66 18.85
C TYR A 36 7.77 -1.56 18.07
N ILE A 37 6.50 -1.79 17.75
CA ILE A 37 5.60 -0.77 17.18
C ILE A 37 4.61 -0.39 18.27
N TYR A 38 4.47 0.90 18.54
CA TYR A 38 3.54 1.45 19.51
C TYR A 38 2.41 2.20 18.80
N ASP A 39 1.17 1.76 19.00
CA ASP A 39 -0.04 2.27 18.34
C ASP A 39 -0.95 3.07 19.30
N ASP A 40 -0.36 3.84 20.22
CA ASP A 40 -1.01 4.62 21.27
C ASP A 40 -1.75 3.80 22.37
N LYS A 41 -1.90 2.51 22.19
CA LYS A 41 -2.60 1.62 23.13
C LYS A 41 -1.78 0.41 23.55
N ARG A 42 -0.93 -0.09 22.68
CA ARG A 42 -0.21 -1.36 22.89
C ARG A 42 1.12 -1.36 22.15
N TYR A 43 2.00 -2.22 22.63
CA TYR A 43 3.26 -2.53 21.97
C TYR A 43 3.16 -3.85 21.21
N ILE A 44 3.50 -3.83 19.94
CA ILE A 44 3.63 -5.01 19.09
C ILE A 44 5.10 -5.34 18.98
N SER A 45 5.55 -6.43 19.64
CA SER A 45 6.91 -6.93 19.49
C SER A 45 7.05 -7.67 18.16
N LEU A 46 7.98 -7.23 17.33
CA LEU A 46 8.23 -7.85 16.03
C LEU A 46 8.73 -9.29 16.16
N PHE A 47 9.61 -9.57 17.15
CA PHE A 47 10.08 -10.93 17.44
C PHE A 47 8.93 -11.86 17.85
N LYS A 48 8.03 -11.39 18.72
CA LYS A 48 6.86 -12.20 19.13
C LYS A 48 5.95 -12.45 17.94
N LEU A 49 5.71 -11.44 17.09
CA LEU A 49 4.90 -11.59 15.88
C LEU A 49 5.51 -12.65 14.95
N VAL A 50 6.81 -12.56 14.66
CA VAL A 50 7.51 -13.54 13.80
C VAL A 50 7.47 -14.95 14.42
N THR A 51 7.56 -15.06 15.75
CA THR A 51 7.44 -16.34 16.44
C THR A 51 6.05 -16.94 16.25
N VAL A 52 4.99 -16.14 16.41
CA VAL A 52 3.60 -16.58 16.17
C VAL A 52 3.42 -17.02 14.72
N LEU A 53 3.89 -16.23 13.76
CA LEU A 53 3.82 -16.56 12.34
C LEU A 53 4.58 -17.87 12.02
N SER A 54 5.73 -18.07 12.65
CA SER A 54 6.53 -19.28 12.48
C SER A 54 5.83 -20.53 13.00
N ASN A 55 5.02 -20.37 14.05
CA ASN A 55 4.25 -21.48 14.63
C ASN A 55 3.01 -21.88 13.80
N LEU A 56 2.58 -20.99 12.89
CA LEU A 56 1.48 -21.30 11.97
C LEU A 56 1.90 -22.26 10.85
N VAL A 57 3.19 -22.48 10.66
CA VAL A 57 3.69 -23.35 9.58
C VAL A 57 4.50 -24.52 10.16
N PRO A 58 4.40 -25.73 9.58
CA PRO A 58 4.96 -26.95 10.16
C PRO A 58 6.49 -27.02 10.17
N ASN A 59 7.19 -26.12 9.47
CA ASN A 59 8.64 -26.13 9.35
C ASN A 59 9.28 -25.12 10.31
N LYS A 60 10.13 -25.61 11.25
CA LYS A 60 10.91 -24.75 12.14
C LYS A 60 12.08 -24.13 11.38
N PHE A 61 11.98 -22.84 11.03
CA PHE A 61 13.07 -22.07 10.44
C PHE A 61 13.72 -21.16 11.48
N SER A 62 14.96 -20.73 11.23
CA SER A 62 15.62 -19.72 12.05
C SER A 62 14.86 -18.39 12.02
N LEU A 63 14.58 -17.79 13.17
CA LEU A 63 13.87 -16.50 13.31
C LEU A 63 14.53 -15.36 12.52
N LYS A 64 15.87 -15.37 12.39
CA LYS A 64 16.62 -14.32 11.66
C LYS A 64 16.37 -14.32 10.15
N TRP A 65 16.08 -15.49 9.57
CA TRP A 65 15.87 -15.68 8.13
C TRP A 65 14.61 -16.51 7.85
N HIS A 66 13.48 -15.96 8.22
CA HIS A 66 12.24 -16.71 8.06
C HIS A 66 11.53 -16.29 6.78
N PRO A 67 11.53 -17.13 5.71
CA PRO A 67 10.84 -16.78 4.48
C PRO A 67 9.34 -16.53 4.70
N VAL A 68 8.75 -17.16 5.73
CA VAL A 68 7.34 -16.97 6.12
C VAL A 68 7.02 -15.51 6.44
N ARG A 69 7.93 -14.73 7.05
CA ARG A 69 7.64 -13.32 7.32
C ARG A 69 7.53 -12.49 6.04
N MET A 70 8.30 -12.84 5.01
CA MET A 70 8.22 -12.19 3.70
C MET A 70 6.95 -12.61 2.96
N ASP A 71 6.57 -13.87 3.05
CA ASP A 71 5.31 -14.37 2.50
C ASP A 71 4.11 -13.71 3.21
N PHE A 72 4.22 -13.48 4.53
CA PHE A 72 3.22 -12.75 5.29
C PHE A 72 3.09 -11.29 4.84
N ALA A 73 4.22 -10.61 4.60
CA ALA A 73 4.23 -9.27 4.03
C ALA A 73 3.54 -9.25 2.66
N LEU A 74 3.83 -10.22 1.80
CA LEU A 74 3.16 -10.35 0.49
C LEU A 74 1.65 -10.62 0.62
N ILE A 75 1.23 -11.47 1.55
CA ILE A 75 -0.18 -11.72 1.84
C ILE A 75 -0.89 -10.43 2.28
N SER A 76 -0.21 -9.60 3.08
CA SER A 76 -0.73 -8.30 3.48
C SER A 76 -0.92 -7.36 2.29
N LEU A 77 -0.02 -7.39 1.29
CA LEU A 77 -0.19 -6.63 0.05
C LEU A 77 -1.42 -7.08 -0.74
N PHE A 78 -1.73 -8.37 -0.80
CA PHE A 78 -2.94 -8.86 -1.49
C PHE A 78 -4.25 -8.43 -0.81
N GLN A 79 -4.21 -8.06 0.46
CA GLN A 79 -5.34 -7.44 1.15
C GLN A 79 -5.61 -6.01 0.66
N GLY A 80 -4.68 -5.40 -0.04
CA GLY A 80 -4.73 -4.00 -0.48
C GLY A 80 -4.07 -3.03 0.51
N ASN A 81 -3.56 -1.94 -0.04
CA ASN A 81 -2.98 -0.82 0.68
C ASN A 81 -3.17 0.46 -0.17
N ASP A 82 -2.47 1.56 0.16
CA ASP A 82 -2.55 2.82 -0.58
C ASP A 82 -2.11 2.73 -2.05
N TYR A 83 -1.37 1.67 -2.43
CA TYR A 83 -0.78 1.51 -3.76
C TYR A 83 -1.46 0.44 -4.60
N ASN A 84 -2.20 -0.48 -4.02
CA ASN A 84 -2.83 -1.57 -4.75
C ASN A 84 -4.18 -1.99 -4.17
N ASP A 85 -5.06 -2.42 -5.08
CA ASP A 85 -6.39 -2.86 -4.74
C ASP A 85 -6.38 -4.20 -3.98
N ARG A 86 -7.38 -4.35 -3.12
CA ARG A 86 -7.65 -5.59 -2.41
C ARG A 86 -8.23 -6.63 -3.35
N VAL A 87 -7.66 -7.84 -3.33
CA VAL A 87 -8.19 -9.00 -4.08
C VAL A 87 -8.80 -10.07 -3.19
N ALA A 88 -8.40 -10.12 -1.91
CA ALA A 88 -8.95 -11.08 -0.95
C ALA A 88 -8.80 -10.60 0.50
N ASP A 89 -9.57 -11.22 1.40
CA ASP A 89 -9.43 -11.02 2.85
C ASP A 89 -8.15 -11.67 3.36
N PHE A 90 -7.44 -10.93 4.23
CA PHE A 90 -6.20 -11.41 4.85
C PHE A 90 -6.36 -12.76 5.55
N SER A 91 -7.44 -12.95 6.32
CA SER A 91 -7.71 -14.18 7.04
C SER A 91 -7.85 -15.40 6.10
N LYS A 92 -8.56 -15.22 4.98
CA LYS A 92 -8.74 -16.28 3.96
C LYS A 92 -7.42 -16.62 3.27
N LEU A 93 -6.62 -15.61 2.96
CA LEU A 93 -5.29 -15.80 2.36
C LEU A 93 -4.33 -16.51 3.33
N LEU A 94 -4.35 -16.14 4.61
CA LEU A 94 -3.51 -16.75 5.63
C LEU A 94 -3.88 -18.22 5.84
N GLU A 95 -5.18 -18.54 5.92
CA GLU A 95 -5.67 -19.92 6.02
C GLU A 95 -5.23 -20.76 4.81
N ALA A 96 -5.38 -20.22 3.60
CA ALA A 96 -4.93 -20.86 2.38
C ALA A 96 -3.41 -21.08 2.36
N TYR A 97 -2.64 -20.10 2.87
CA TYR A 97 -1.19 -20.19 2.99
C TYR A 97 -0.75 -21.30 3.98
N VAL A 98 -1.38 -21.40 5.15
CA VAL A 98 -1.09 -22.47 6.12
C VAL A 98 -1.29 -23.84 5.46
N LYS A 99 -2.42 -24.06 4.75
CA LYS A 99 -2.69 -25.28 3.99
C LYS A 99 -1.64 -25.58 2.90
N LEU A 100 -1.04 -24.56 2.30
CA LEU A 100 0.06 -24.74 1.34
C LEU A 100 1.35 -25.20 2.04
N GLN A 101 1.65 -24.60 3.20
CA GLN A 101 2.85 -24.94 3.96
C GLN A 101 2.76 -26.37 4.54
N GLU A 102 1.59 -26.82 4.98
CA GLU A 102 1.36 -28.22 5.37
C GLU A 102 1.71 -29.21 4.25
N LYS A 103 1.42 -28.82 2.99
CA LYS A 103 1.76 -29.62 1.81
C LYS A 103 3.17 -29.41 1.28
N LYS A 104 3.98 -28.55 1.94
CA LYS A 104 5.34 -28.20 1.53
C LYS A 104 5.45 -27.69 0.09
N GLU A 105 4.47 -26.90 -0.37
CA GLU A 105 4.40 -26.41 -1.76
C GLU A 105 5.45 -25.32 -2.07
N GLY A 106 6.12 -24.80 -1.05
CA GLY A 106 7.16 -23.75 -1.14
C GLY A 106 6.66 -22.39 -0.72
N PHE A 107 7.53 -21.39 -0.87
CA PHE A 107 7.26 -20.01 -0.45
C PHE A 107 6.75 -19.16 -1.61
N LEU A 108 5.98 -18.10 -1.28
CA LEU A 108 5.40 -17.16 -2.25
C LEU A 108 6.48 -16.25 -2.87
N ILE A 109 7.58 -16.02 -2.12
CA ILE A 109 8.71 -15.21 -2.56
C ILE A 109 9.93 -16.12 -2.69
N LYS A 110 10.64 -16.02 -3.82
CA LYS A 110 11.87 -16.75 -4.08
C LYS A 110 13.05 -16.13 -3.31
N LYS A 111 14.18 -16.84 -3.25
CA LYS A 111 15.40 -16.38 -2.57
C LYS A 111 15.95 -15.06 -3.15
N ASP A 112 15.75 -14.82 -4.44
CA ASP A 112 16.17 -13.60 -5.15
C ASP A 112 15.19 -12.41 -4.95
N GLY A 113 14.14 -12.58 -4.16
CA GLY A 113 13.12 -11.55 -3.91
C GLY A 113 12.01 -11.49 -4.96
N SER A 114 12.06 -12.29 -6.02
CA SER A 114 11.01 -12.33 -7.04
C SER A 114 9.81 -13.17 -6.60
N LEU A 115 8.64 -12.87 -7.17
CA LEU A 115 7.40 -13.60 -6.92
C LEU A 115 7.46 -15.04 -7.46
N ASN A 116 6.97 -15.99 -6.68
CA ASN A 116 6.83 -17.37 -7.08
C ASN A 116 5.41 -17.62 -7.61
N PHE A 117 5.17 -17.28 -8.86
CA PHE A 117 3.85 -17.34 -9.48
C PHE A 117 3.19 -18.71 -9.40
N ARG A 118 3.96 -19.79 -9.46
CA ARG A 118 3.42 -21.16 -9.30
C ARG A 118 2.79 -21.36 -7.93
N VAL A 119 3.44 -20.91 -6.85
CA VAL A 119 2.94 -21.06 -5.48
C VAL A 119 1.83 -20.06 -5.20
N ILE A 120 1.96 -18.82 -5.71
CA ILE A 120 0.92 -17.78 -5.61
C ILE A 120 -0.38 -18.23 -6.29
N LYS A 121 -0.29 -18.86 -7.48
CA LYS A 121 -1.46 -19.42 -8.14
C LYS A 121 -2.16 -20.46 -7.27
N LYS A 122 -1.41 -21.39 -6.69
CA LYS A 122 -1.95 -22.40 -5.75
C LYS A 122 -2.54 -21.79 -4.49
N LEU A 123 -2.03 -20.62 -4.04
CA LEU A 123 -2.62 -19.87 -2.93
C LEU A 123 -4.04 -19.41 -3.29
N PHE A 124 -4.17 -18.72 -4.42
CA PHE A 124 -5.48 -18.22 -4.86
C PHE A 124 -6.48 -19.31 -5.20
N GLU A 125 -6.05 -20.45 -5.76
CA GLU A 125 -6.89 -21.62 -6.00
C GLU A 125 -7.50 -22.22 -4.72
N LYS A 126 -6.93 -21.94 -3.55
CA LYS A 126 -7.44 -22.39 -2.23
C LYS A 126 -8.36 -21.38 -1.57
N VAL A 127 -8.41 -20.15 -2.05
CA VAL A 127 -9.31 -19.13 -1.54
C VAL A 127 -10.66 -19.27 -2.24
N ASN A 128 -11.75 -19.36 -1.45
CA ASN A 128 -13.08 -19.38 -2.02
C ASN A 128 -13.40 -18.04 -2.70
N HIS A 129 -13.79 -18.05 -3.97
CA HIS A 129 -14.02 -16.89 -4.80
C HIS A 129 -15.14 -17.14 -5.82
N ASP A 130 -15.69 -16.05 -6.35
CA ASP A 130 -16.54 -16.10 -7.55
C ASP A 130 -15.68 -16.41 -8.79
N ASN A 131 -16.17 -17.27 -9.67
CA ASN A 131 -15.49 -17.69 -10.89
C ASN A 131 -15.63 -16.69 -12.06
N SER A 132 -16.28 -15.55 -11.84
CA SER A 132 -16.40 -14.51 -12.86
C SER A 132 -15.06 -13.86 -13.18
N ILE A 133 -14.72 -13.79 -14.47
CA ILE A 133 -13.53 -13.11 -14.96
C ILE A 133 -13.88 -11.63 -15.14
N THR A 134 -13.20 -10.74 -14.43
CA THR A 134 -13.48 -9.30 -14.42
C THR A 134 -12.52 -8.46 -15.25
N CYS A 135 -11.35 -9.01 -15.61
CA CYS A 135 -10.34 -8.30 -16.40
C CYS A 135 -9.53 -9.26 -17.28
N ASP A 136 -8.72 -8.72 -18.15
CA ASP A 136 -7.85 -9.45 -19.08
C ASP A 136 -6.44 -9.76 -18.49
N SER A 137 -5.62 -10.39 -19.30
CA SER A 137 -4.24 -10.76 -18.92
C SER A 137 -3.33 -9.55 -18.68
N GLN A 138 -3.55 -8.43 -19.39
CA GLN A 138 -2.74 -7.22 -19.22
C GLN A 138 -3.01 -6.57 -17.87
N ASN A 139 -4.25 -6.50 -17.43
CA ASN A 139 -4.62 -5.99 -16.10
C ASN A 139 -3.99 -6.84 -14.98
N VAL A 140 -4.05 -8.18 -15.09
CA VAL A 140 -3.42 -9.09 -14.12
C VAL A 140 -1.90 -8.90 -14.11
N TYR A 141 -1.27 -8.74 -15.27
CA TYR A 141 0.17 -8.49 -15.39
C TYR A 141 0.56 -7.16 -14.70
N GLU A 142 -0.15 -6.07 -14.97
CA GLU A 142 0.11 -4.76 -14.36
C GLU A 142 -0.16 -4.78 -12.84
N TYR A 143 -1.16 -5.51 -12.38
CA TYR A 143 -1.39 -5.74 -10.95
C TYR A 143 -0.17 -6.39 -10.29
N PHE A 144 0.36 -7.48 -10.85
CA PHE A 144 1.55 -8.13 -10.29
C PHE A 144 2.80 -7.28 -10.40
N LYS A 145 2.90 -6.41 -11.40
CA LYS A 145 3.96 -5.38 -11.43
C LYS A 145 3.83 -4.44 -10.23
N CYS A 146 2.62 -3.98 -9.92
CA CYS A 146 2.36 -3.15 -8.74
C CYS A 146 2.75 -3.87 -7.44
N ILE A 147 2.34 -5.12 -7.27
CA ILE A 147 2.69 -5.96 -6.12
C ILE A 147 4.21 -6.13 -6.00
N GLN A 148 4.92 -6.43 -7.07
CA GLN A 148 6.40 -6.57 -7.04
C GLN A 148 7.07 -5.24 -6.74
N TRP A 149 6.56 -4.12 -7.27
CA TRP A 149 7.04 -2.79 -6.98
C TRP A 149 6.89 -2.44 -5.50
N ASN A 150 5.71 -2.68 -4.91
CA ASN A 150 5.44 -2.52 -3.49
C ASN A 150 6.38 -3.37 -2.62
N LEU A 151 6.55 -4.64 -2.99
CA LEU A 151 7.45 -5.54 -2.27
C LEU A 151 8.90 -5.02 -2.30
N ASN A 152 9.35 -4.50 -3.44
CA ASN A 152 10.67 -3.91 -3.59
C ASN A 152 10.81 -2.65 -2.70
N LEU A 153 9.78 -1.79 -2.67
CA LEU A 153 9.74 -0.61 -1.81
C LEU A 153 9.86 -1.00 -0.33
N TYR A 154 9.06 -1.97 0.13
CA TYR A 154 9.08 -2.44 1.51
C TYR A 154 10.38 -3.16 1.92
N THR A 155 11.10 -3.74 0.96
CA THR A 155 12.39 -4.38 1.21
C THR A 155 13.58 -3.42 1.11
N GLY A 156 13.33 -2.11 0.97
CA GLY A 156 14.37 -1.09 0.87
C GLY A 156 15.12 -1.08 -0.46
N GLN A 157 14.57 -1.69 -1.50
CA GLN A 157 15.15 -1.59 -2.84
C GLN A 157 14.76 -0.23 -3.45
N THR A 158 15.71 0.41 -4.11
CA THR A 158 15.42 1.61 -4.89
C THR A 158 14.50 1.23 -6.05
N VAL A 159 13.32 1.81 -6.09
CA VAL A 159 12.34 1.57 -7.15
C VAL A 159 12.15 2.82 -8.00
N SER A 160 11.90 2.64 -9.29
CA SER A 160 11.52 3.74 -10.17
C SER A 160 10.10 4.21 -9.84
N ASN A 161 9.78 5.44 -10.24
CA ASN A 161 8.40 5.90 -10.23
C ASN A 161 7.55 4.93 -11.05
N PHE A 162 6.49 4.43 -10.43
CA PHE A 162 5.59 3.48 -11.05
C PHE A 162 4.15 3.92 -10.77
N ILE A 163 3.36 4.03 -11.84
CA ILE A 163 1.93 4.31 -11.74
C ILE A 163 1.21 3.04 -12.16
N PRO A 164 0.43 2.41 -11.27
CA PRO A 164 -0.35 1.24 -11.60
C PRO A 164 -1.37 1.56 -12.72
N LYS A 165 -1.45 0.67 -13.72
CA LYS A 165 -2.39 0.81 -14.85
C LYS A 165 -3.25 -0.44 -14.99
N TYR A 166 -4.04 -0.76 -13.97
CA TYR A 166 -4.94 -1.91 -13.97
C TYR A 166 -6.28 -1.56 -13.32
N ASN A 167 -7.31 -2.31 -13.65
CA ASN A 167 -8.66 -2.16 -13.09
C ASN A 167 -9.30 -3.52 -12.84
N ASN A 168 -10.16 -3.59 -11.80
CA ASN A 168 -11.07 -4.71 -11.52
C ASN A 168 -10.41 -6.10 -11.47
N VAL A 169 -9.20 -6.19 -10.91
CA VAL A 169 -8.50 -7.48 -10.78
C VAL A 169 -9.14 -8.29 -9.64
N ASN A 170 -9.57 -9.51 -9.93
CA ASN A 170 -10.11 -10.45 -8.95
C ASN A 170 -9.37 -11.79 -9.00
N ILE A 171 -9.67 -12.66 -8.03
CA ILE A 171 -9.01 -13.96 -7.90
C ILE A 171 -9.19 -14.84 -9.14
N ALA A 172 -10.38 -14.90 -9.72
CA ALA A 172 -10.64 -15.72 -10.90
C ALA A 172 -9.80 -15.27 -12.10
N SER A 173 -9.70 -13.95 -12.33
CA SER A 173 -8.84 -13.36 -13.37
C SER A 173 -7.36 -13.68 -13.09
N ILE A 174 -6.91 -13.54 -11.83
CA ILE A 174 -5.55 -13.90 -11.41
C ILE A 174 -5.24 -15.36 -11.73
N ILE A 175 -6.10 -16.32 -11.34
CA ILE A 175 -5.88 -17.74 -11.58
C ILE A 175 -5.78 -18.02 -13.08
N LYS A 176 -6.68 -17.43 -13.88
CA LYS A 176 -6.74 -17.63 -15.33
C LYS A 176 -5.52 -17.05 -16.06
N TYR A 177 -5.10 -15.85 -15.69
CA TYR A 177 -4.09 -15.08 -16.41
C TYR A 177 -2.79 -14.90 -15.63
N MET A 178 -2.50 -15.78 -14.64
CA MET A 178 -1.29 -15.73 -13.83
C MET A 178 -0.05 -15.61 -14.72
N PRO A 179 0.77 -14.54 -14.56
CA PRO A 179 2.00 -14.43 -15.34
C PRO A 179 3.02 -15.46 -14.90
N ASN A 180 3.89 -15.86 -15.82
CA ASN A 180 5.01 -16.76 -15.51
C ASN A 180 6.27 -15.99 -15.07
N TYR A 181 6.36 -14.71 -15.44
CA TYR A 181 7.52 -13.87 -15.25
C TYR A 181 7.14 -12.38 -15.22
N LEU A 182 7.88 -11.62 -14.42
CA LEU A 182 7.90 -10.15 -14.48
C LEU A 182 9.34 -9.68 -14.74
N PRO A 183 9.54 -8.67 -15.59
CA PRO A 183 10.85 -8.08 -15.78
C PRO A 183 11.31 -7.42 -14.47
N LYS A 184 12.61 -7.40 -14.23
CA LYS A 184 13.18 -6.63 -13.12
C LYS A 184 12.91 -5.15 -13.36
N PHE A 185 12.47 -4.43 -12.31
CA PHE A 185 12.39 -2.99 -12.38
C PHE A 185 13.77 -2.41 -12.63
N LYS A 186 13.87 -1.51 -13.61
CA LYS A 186 15.08 -0.71 -13.78
C LYS A 186 15.19 0.22 -12.58
N MET A 187 16.29 0.20 -11.89
CA MET A 187 16.58 1.17 -10.84
C MET A 187 16.73 2.54 -11.50
N SER A 188 15.82 3.45 -11.18
CA SER A 188 15.99 4.86 -11.53
C SER A 188 16.66 5.54 -10.34
N LEU A 189 17.90 5.98 -10.53
CA LEU A 189 18.64 6.75 -9.52
C LEU A 189 18.21 8.23 -9.48
N LYS A 190 17.30 8.66 -10.35
CA LYS A 190 16.79 10.04 -10.34
C LYS A 190 15.66 10.14 -9.33
N TRP A 191 16.01 10.44 -8.10
CA TRP A 191 15.07 10.95 -7.13
C TRP A 191 14.53 12.29 -7.65
N LEU A 192 13.25 12.55 -7.40
CA LEU A 192 12.74 13.91 -7.55
C LEU A 192 13.50 14.83 -6.59
N ASN A 193 13.82 16.04 -7.05
CA ASN A 193 14.29 17.08 -6.16
C ASN A 193 13.29 17.25 -5.01
N ASN A 194 13.78 17.48 -3.79
CA ASN A 194 12.94 17.65 -2.61
C ASN A 194 11.88 18.75 -2.78
N ASP A 195 12.21 19.83 -3.48
CA ASP A 195 11.29 20.93 -3.74
C ASP A 195 10.17 20.50 -4.68
N VAL A 196 10.49 19.76 -5.75
CA VAL A 196 9.50 19.18 -6.65
C VAL A 196 8.59 18.21 -5.90
N TYR A 197 9.17 17.35 -5.06
CA TYR A 197 8.40 16.41 -4.26
C TYR A 197 7.49 17.12 -3.26
N THR A 198 7.99 18.19 -2.61
CA THR A 198 7.22 19.00 -1.66
C THR A 198 6.02 19.66 -2.36
N LEU A 199 6.22 20.22 -3.55
CA LEU A 199 5.14 20.83 -4.34
C LEU A 199 4.10 19.78 -4.77
N LEU A 200 4.51 18.58 -5.22
CA LEU A 200 3.59 17.52 -5.62
C LEU A 200 2.68 17.04 -4.48
N LEU A 201 3.13 17.14 -3.23
CA LEU A 201 2.34 16.74 -2.06
C LEU A 201 1.50 17.88 -1.47
N MET A 202 1.80 19.13 -1.81
CA MET A 202 1.19 20.29 -1.17
C MET A 202 -0.08 20.72 -1.90
N PRO A 203 -1.23 20.74 -1.22
CA PRO A 203 -2.44 21.36 -1.76
C PRO A 203 -2.28 22.90 -1.77
N SER A 204 -3.03 23.61 -2.64
CA SER A 204 -3.01 25.08 -2.75
C SER A 204 -3.20 25.80 -1.41
N VAL A 205 -4.09 25.29 -0.55
CA VAL A 205 -4.33 25.84 0.81
C VAL A 205 -3.13 25.72 1.74
N GLY A 206 -2.17 24.85 1.43
CA GLY A 206 -0.96 24.63 2.24
C GLY A 206 0.22 25.55 1.87
N GLN A 207 0.05 26.53 1.00
CA GLN A 207 1.11 27.41 0.50
C GLN A 207 2.00 27.97 1.64
N LYS A 208 1.40 28.40 2.74
CA LYS A 208 2.14 28.97 3.90
C LYS A 208 3.01 27.93 4.65
N LEU A 209 2.82 26.65 4.41
CA LEU A 209 3.61 25.57 4.99
C LEU A 209 4.84 25.22 4.13
N LEU A 210 4.88 25.73 2.90
CA LEU A 210 6.02 25.54 2.01
C LEU A 210 7.24 26.33 2.48
N PRO A 211 8.46 25.88 2.15
CA PRO A 211 9.66 26.71 2.20
C PRO A 211 9.43 28.04 1.47
N GLU A 212 9.95 29.13 2.01
CA GLU A 212 9.69 30.51 1.52
C GLU A 212 9.91 30.67 0.01
N HIS A 213 10.99 30.07 -0.51
CA HIS A 213 11.33 30.13 -1.93
C HIS A 213 10.36 29.40 -2.86
N LEU A 214 9.50 28.48 -2.32
CA LEU A 214 8.49 27.77 -3.08
C LEU A 214 7.10 28.42 -3.00
N GLN A 215 6.87 29.30 -2.02
CA GLN A 215 5.55 29.89 -1.80
C GLN A 215 5.08 30.71 -3.00
N CYS A 216 5.99 31.40 -3.68
CA CYS A 216 5.67 32.23 -4.85
C CYS A 216 5.16 31.37 -6.04
N LEU A 217 5.53 30.10 -6.09
CA LEU A 217 5.11 29.19 -7.17
C LEU A 217 3.62 28.81 -7.11
N LEU A 218 2.93 29.11 -6.00
CA LEU A 218 1.50 28.90 -5.85
C LEU A 218 0.68 30.20 -5.96
N ASN A 219 1.32 31.33 -6.24
CA ASN A 219 0.64 32.59 -6.49
C ASN A 219 -0.14 32.57 -7.81
N ASP A 220 -1.13 33.46 -7.94
CA ASP A 220 -2.01 33.52 -9.11
C ASP A 220 -1.29 33.86 -10.42
N ASP A 221 -0.14 34.51 -10.36
CA ASP A 221 0.73 34.85 -11.49
C ASP A 221 1.76 33.76 -11.84
N SER A 222 1.77 32.65 -11.11
CA SER A 222 2.72 31.56 -11.34
C SER A 222 2.37 30.73 -12.59
N GLU A 223 3.41 30.36 -13.35
CA GLU A 223 3.28 29.48 -14.54
C GLU A 223 2.71 28.08 -14.24
N ILE A 224 2.76 27.68 -12.96
CA ILE A 224 2.24 26.37 -12.51
C ILE A 224 1.00 26.49 -11.62
N LYS A 225 0.40 27.67 -11.48
CA LYS A 225 -0.81 27.89 -10.65
C LYS A 225 -1.97 26.96 -11.03
N ASP A 226 -2.16 26.69 -12.29
CA ASP A 226 -3.21 25.80 -12.80
C ASP A 226 -3.08 24.35 -12.30
N LEU A 227 -1.87 23.95 -11.87
CA LEU A 227 -1.64 22.62 -11.27
C LEU A 227 -2.11 22.56 -9.80
N PHE A 228 -2.35 23.70 -9.18
CA PHE A 228 -2.77 23.86 -7.80
C PHE A 228 -4.11 24.60 -7.73
N PRO A 229 -5.19 24.03 -8.29
CA PRO A 229 -6.48 24.67 -8.26
C PRO A 229 -6.97 24.88 -6.82
N ASP A 230 -7.78 25.88 -6.63
CA ASP A 230 -8.45 26.08 -5.35
C ASP A 230 -9.33 24.88 -5.00
N PRO A 231 -9.49 24.57 -3.72
CA PRO A 231 -10.29 23.43 -3.29
C PRO A 231 -11.74 23.59 -3.78
N CYS A 232 -12.24 22.54 -4.43
CA CYS A 232 -13.63 22.51 -4.85
C CYS A 232 -14.57 22.59 -3.63
N PRO A 233 -15.50 23.56 -3.57
CA PRO A 233 -16.42 23.71 -2.45
C PRO A 233 -17.26 22.46 -2.18
N GLU A 234 -17.71 21.76 -3.21
CA GLU A 234 -18.46 20.51 -3.09
C GLU A 234 -17.61 19.40 -2.49
N CYS A 235 -16.31 19.30 -2.87
CA CYS A 235 -15.39 18.35 -2.25
C CYS A 235 -15.18 18.63 -0.75
N ILE A 236 -15.13 19.91 -0.37
CA ILE A 236 -15.02 20.30 1.06
C ILE A 236 -16.26 19.83 1.82
N GLU A 237 -17.44 20.06 1.26
CA GLU A 237 -18.70 19.68 1.89
C GLU A 237 -18.83 18.16 2.00
N PHE A 238 -18.51 17.39 0.95
CA PHE A 238 -18.48 15.92 1.03
C PHE A 238 -17.53 15.41 2.13
N LYS A 239 -16.31 15.94 2.19
CA LYS A 239 -15.33 15.56 3.21
C LYS A 239 -15.82 15.86 4.62
N LYS A 240 -16.50 17.00 4.83
CA LYS A 240 -17.10 17.36 6.11
C LYS A 240 -18.19 16.36 6.50
N GLN A 241 -19.13 16.06 5.61
CA GLN A 241 -20.19 15.09 5.86
C GLN A 241 -19.65 13.69 6.16
N ILE A 242 -18.64 13.23 5.43
CA ILE A 242 -17.97 11.95 5.68
C ILE A 242 -17.32 11.94 7.08
N SER A 243 -16.64 13.02 7.45
CA SER A 243 -16.01 13.16 8.76
C SER A 243 -17.04 13.11 9.90
N ASP A 244 -18.14 13.88 9.77
CA ASP A 244 -19.21 13.94 10.75
C ASP A 244 -19.92 12.59 10.92
N LEU A 245 -20.21 11.90 9.81
CA LEU A 245 -20.81 10.56 9.84
C LEU A 245 -19.85 9.51 10.41
N THR A 246 -18.56 9.61 10.10
CA THR A 246 -17.55 8.72 10.66
C THR A 246 -17.43 8.91 12.19
N TYR A 247 -17.46 10.16 12.66
CA TYR A 247 -17.47 10.46 14.09
C TYR A 247 -18.72 9.90 14.77
N LYS A 248 -19.91 10.13 14.18
CA LYS A 248 -21.18 9.57 14.68
C LYS A 248 -21.15 8.04 14.73
N LEU A 249 -20.64 7.40 13.69
CA LEU A 249 -20.52 5.94 13.62
C LEU A 249 -19.63 5.37 14.73
N ARG A 250 -18.51 6.05 15.05
CA ARG A 250 -17.62 5.62 16.14
C ARG A 250 -18.27 5.68 17.54
N ASN A 251 -19.26 6.53 17.72
CA ASN A 251 -19.95 6.75 18.99
C ASN A 251 -21.39 6.22 18.97
N ALA A 252 -21.79 5.49 17.92
CA ALA A 252 -23.14 5.00 17.74
C ALA A 252 -23.47 3.82 18.67
N SER A 253 -24.73 3.73 19.10
CA SER A 253 -25.30 2.51 19.67
C SER A 253 -25.50 1.45 18.57
N GLU A 254 -25.61 0.16 18.94
CA GLU A 254 -25.85 -0.93 17.99
C GLU A 254 -27.06 -0.68 17.07
N LYS A 255 -28.09 0.01 17.56
CA LYS A 255 -29.30 0.32 16.78
C LYS A 255 -29.08 1.40 15.73
N GLU A 256 -28.13 2.31 15.96
CA GLU A 256 -27.84 3.43 15.07
C GLU A 256 -26.72 3.12 14.08
N GLU A 257 -25.88 2.14 14.41
CA GLU A 257 -24.70 1.78 13.63
C GLU A 257 -25.05 1.47 12.16
N GLN A 258 -26.08 0.67 11.92
CA GLN A 258 -26.51 0.31 10.57
C GLN A 258 -27.00 1.52 9.77
N LYS A 259 -27.70 2.46 10.43
CA LYS A 259 -28.15 3.71 9.79
C LYS A 259 -26.96 4.53 9.32
N TYR A 260 -25.97 4.79 10.20
CA TYR A 260 -24.81 5.60 9.84
C TYR A 260 -23.90 4.92 8.81
N LYS A 261 -23.78 3.59 8.81
CA LYS A 261 -23.07 2.82 7.76
C LYS A 261 -23.73 3.03 6.40
N THR A 262 -25.05 2.98 6.34
CA THR A 262 -25.80 3.17 5.10
C THR A 262 -25.66 4.60 4.57
N GLU A 263 -25.78 5.60 5.45
CA GLU A 263 -25.62 7.02 5.09
C GLU A 263 -24.18 7.28 4.60
N LEU A 264 -23.18 6.79 5.33
CA LEU A 264 -21.76 6.93 4.95
C LEU A 264 -21.45 6.28 3.59
N SER A 265 -21.99 5.09 3.33
CA SER A 265 -21.85 4.43 2.04
C SER A 265 -22.44 5.27 0.90
N LYS A 266 -23.64 5.82 1.09
CA LYS A 266 -24.30 6.68 0.11
C LYS A 266 -23.50 7.95 -0.18
N ILE A 267 -23.02 8.64 0.84
CA ILE A 267 -22.20 9.86 0.66
C ILE A 267 -20.88 9.54 -0.05
N ASN A 268 -20.19 8.45 0.32
CA ASN A 268 -18.98 8.03 -0.35
C ASN A 268 -19.21 7.72 -1.84
N GLU A 269 -20.34 7.13 -2.19
CA GLU A 269 -20.69 6.85 -3.58
C GLU A 269 -20.92 8.16 -4.37
N LEU A 270 -21.68 9.10 -3.82
CA LEU A 270 -21.90 10.41 -4.42
C LEU A 270 -20.59 11.18 -4.58
N TYR A 271 -19.72 11.14 -3.57
CA TYR A 271 -18.40 11.78 -3.63
C TYR A 271 -17.52 11.15 -4.73
N LYS A 272 -17.55 9.83 -4.87
CA LYS A 272 -16.83 9.12 -5.94
C LYS A 272 -17.32 9.52 -7.32
N ILE A 273 -18.63 9.66 -7.52
CA ILE A 273 -19.22 10.14 -8.78
C ILE A 273 -18.73 11.56 -9.06
N HIS A 274 -18.83 12.47 -8.08
CA HIS A 274 -18.36 13.84 -8.20
C HIS A 274 -16.86 13.92 -8.57
N LEU A 275 -16.00 13.12 -7.92
CA LEU A 275 -14.57 13.07 -8.24
C LEU A 275 -14.34 12.63 -9.69
N ASN A 276 -15.03 11.60 -10.16
CA ASN A 276 -14.87 11.09 -11.52
C ASN A 276 -15.32 12.09 -12.58
N GLU A 277 -16.38 12.84 -12.32
CA GLU A 277 -16.97 13.78 -13.28
C GLU A 277 -16.25 15.14 -13.29
N LYS A 278 -15.89 15.65 -12.11
CA LYS A 278 -15.34 17.01 -11.97
C LYS A 278 -13.84 17.06 -11.75
N HIS A 279 -13.25 15.98 -11.25
CA HIS A 279 -11.83 15.89 -10.92
C HIS A 279 -11.20 14.62 -11.48
N PRO A 280 -11.23 14.43 -12.83
CA PRO A 280 -10.63 13.24 -13.43
C PRO A 280 -9.13 13.18 -13.06
N VAL A 281 -8.65 11.96 -12.78
CA VAL A 281 -7.24 11.75 -12.49
C VAL A 281 -6.41 12.10 -13.71
N CYS A 282 -5.59 13.15 -13.59
CA CYS A 282 -4.63 13.57 -14.59
C CYS A 282 -3.25 12.98 -14.29
N GLU A 283 -2.44 12.74 -15.31
CA GLU A 283 -1.02 12.46 -15.12
C GLU A 283 -0.37 13.65 -14.42
N LEU A 284 0.40 13.39 -13.35
CA LEU A 284 1.12 14.44 -12.64
C LEU A 284 2.14 15.06 -13.58
N PRO A 285 2.10 16.39 -13.80
CA PRO A 285 2.99 17.10 -14.74
C PRO A 285 4.37 17.34 -14.12
N ILE A 286 5.01 16.26 -13.67
CA ILE A 286 6.30 16.28 -12.93
C ILE A 286 7.35 17.11 -13.68
N LYS A 287 7.44 16.94 -15.01
CA LYS A 287 8.41 17.67 -15.82
C LYS A 287 8.19 19.18 -15.76
N ARG A 288 6.94 19.64 -15.87
CA ARG A 288 6.62 21.07 -15.80
C ARG A 288 6.99 21.68 -14.45
N ILE A 289 6.74 20.98 -13.33
CA ILE A 289 7.15 21.40 -12.00
C ILE A 289 8.68 21.40 -11.88
N GLN A 290 9.36 20.39 -12.40
CA GLN A 290 10.83 20.33 -12.40
C GLN A 290 11.44 21.52 -13.15
N ASP A 291 10.93 21.82 -14.34
CA ASP A 291 11.43 22.91 -15.18
C ASP A 291 11.21 24.29 -14.52
N THR A 292 10.21 24.44 -13.65
CA THR A 292 9.90 25.69 -12.92
C THR A 292 10.75 25.84 -11.63
N VAL A 293 11.13 24.74 -10.98
CA VAL A 293 11.89 24.73 -9.72
C VAL A 293 13.41 24.85 -9.98
N THR A 294 13.89 24.50 -11.18
CA THR A 294 15.32 24.61 -11.56
C THR A 294 15.66 25.98 -12.06
#